data_fda6b30e5087690631d0956ee48b42c3
#
_entry.id   fda6b30e5087690631d0956ee48b42c3
#
_cell.length_a   1.000
_cell.length_b   1.000
_cell.length_c   1.000
_cell.angle_alpha   90.00
_cell.angle_beta   90.00
_cell.angle_gamma   90.00
#
_symmetry.space_group_name_H-M   'P 1'
#
loop_
_entity.id
_entity.type
_entity.pdbx_description
1 polymer ?
#
loop_
_entity_poly.entity_id
_entity_poly.type
_entity_poly.pdbx_seq_one_letter_code
_entity_poly.pdbx_strand_id
1 'polypeptide(L)'
;ASFIYKNSLIKKIDDVESHKNQIADSTVGDSLEATSKIKLNGESYNHFNQYKDEYNKIFNTELLSIQRDLDEARRYASSFKLLSANALVTDIIEDLKRTEQVIDNVEKGLLQLQTLDSEHREAVDNIESTLREINQQLLAQNYSFGPSSEKLEDKLNSIKEVYDEFVESSENGDQDKSEKLLDQINVSIQELDDLMKLIPDTYAALSKEFPRQLDEIDRGHSTMI
;
A
#
# COMPACT_ATOMS: atom_id res chain seq x y z
N ALA A 1 7.62 49.86 30.18
CA ALA A 1 7.26 49.34 28.86
C ALA A 1 8.30 48.38 28.29
N SER A 2 9.59 48.76 28.22
CA SER A 2 10.66 47.92 27.63
C SER A 2 10.89 46.58 28.37
N PHE A 3 10.80 46.57 29.70
CA PHE A 3 11.00 45.38 30.51
C PHE A 3 9.83 44.38 30.33
N ILE A 4 8.61 44.84 30.24
CA ILE A 4 7.41 44.01 29.97
C ILE A 4 7.53 43.37 28.60
N TYR A 5 7.92 44.13 27.58
CA TYR A 5 8.12 43.62 26.22
C TYR A 5 9.21 42.56 26.14
N LYS A 6 10.35 42.80 26.87
CA LYS A 6 11.43 41.81 27.01
C LYS A 6 10.92 40.48 27.57
N ASN A 7 10.17 40.54 28.66
CA ASN A 7 9.65 39.31 29.28
C ASN A 7 8.63 38.58 28.36
N SER A 8 7.80 39.33 27.65
CA SER A 8 6.88 38.73 26.66
C SER A 8 7.64 38.05 25.53
N LEU A 9 8.76 38.67 25.07
CA LEU A 9 9.58 38.10 24.01
C LEU A 9 10.34 36.85 24.47
N ILE A 10 10.87 36.85 25.70
CA ILE A 10 11.48 35.63 26.28
C ILE A 10 10.49 34.50 26.37
N LYS A 11 9.26 34.78 26.83
CA LYS A 11 8.19 33.75 26.85
C LYS A 11 7.89 33.22 25.46
N LYS A 12 7.83 34.08 24.44
CA LYS A 12 7.64 33.66 23.05
C LYS A 12 8.79 32.75 22.57
N ILE A 13 10.04 33.05 22.95
CA ILE A 13 11.19 32.19 22.63
C ILE A 13 11.06 30.83 23.30
N ASP A 14 10.64 30.78 24.57
CA ASP A 14 10.44 29.53 25.32
C ASP A 14 9.29 28.68 24.69
N ASP A 15 8.22 29.31 24.26
CA ASP A 15 7.10 28.65 23.57
C ASP A 15 7.57 28.03 22.21
N VAL A 16 8.39 28.76 21.45
CA VAL A 16 8.96 28.29 20.18
C VAL A 16 9.96 27.15 20.41
N GLU A 17 10.77 27.23 21.46
CA GLU A 17 11.68 26.14 21.84
C GLU A 17 10.92 24.88 22.25
N SER A 18 9.82 25.04 22.99
CA SER A 18 8.92 23.93 23.34
C SER A 18 8.34 23.26 22.09
N HIS A 19 7.90 24.05 21.11
CA HIS A 19 7.40 23.53 19.83
C HIS A 19 8.49 22.76 19.06
N LYS A 20 9.71 23.33 18.98
CA LYS A 20 10.86 22.62 18.37
C LYS A 20 11.12 21.27 19.06
N ASN A 21 11.03 21.21 20.38
CA ASN A 21 11.24 19.97 21.13
C ASN A 21 10.14 18.95 20.85
N GLN A 22 8.87 19.37 20.71
CA GLN A 22 7.78 18.48 20.29
C GLN A 22 8.03 17.86 18.92
N ILE A 23 8.56 18.64 17.98
CA ILE A 23 8.97 18.14 16.65
C ILE A 23 10.12 17.12 16.79
N ALA A 24 11.11 17.43 17.63
CA ALA A 24 12.25 16.54 17.87
C ALA A 24 11.85 15.21 18.53
N ASP A 25 10.79 15.21 19.32
CA ASP A 25 10.22 14.02 20.03
C ASP A 25 9.16 13.31 19.17
N SER A 26 9.01 13.64 17.88
CA SER A 26 8.05 13.00 16.99
C SER A 26 8.36 11.52 16.76
N THR A 27 7.31 10.74 16.47
CA THR A 27 7.41 9.28 16.22
C THR A 27 7.88 8.93 14.79
N VAL A 28 8.26 9.90 13.98
CA VAL A 28 8.70 9.69 12.59
C VAL A 28 9.93 8.79 12.52
N GLY A 29 10.83 8.86 13.49
CA GLY A 29 11.98 7.96 13.60
C GLY A 29 11.57 6.49 13.75
N ASP A 30 10.54 6.22 14.55
CA ASP A 30 9.98 4.87 14.72
C ASP A 30 9.32 4.39 13.42
N SER A 31 8.59 5.27 12.74
CA SER A 31 7.99 4.97 11.43
C SER A 31 9.04 4.68 10.36
N LEU A 32 10.15 5.42 10.38
CA LEU A 32 11.29 5.19 9.48
C LEU A 32 11.94 3.83 9.75
N GLU A 33 12.16 3.48 11.03
CA GLU A 33 12.69 2.18 11.42
C GLU A 33 11.76 1.04 11.02
N ALA A 34 10.46 1.17 11.27
CA ALA A 34 9.46 0.17 10.89
C ALA A 34 9.45 -0.04 9.36
N THR A 35 9.46 1.05 8.58
CA THR A 35 9.48 0.98 7.12
C THR A 35 10.78 0.39 6.58
N SER A 36 11.92 0.60 7.26
CA SER A 36 13.21 0.03 6.87
C SER A 36 13.27 -1.49 6.94
N LYS A 37 12.36 -2.12 7.69
CA LYS A 37 12.24 -3.58 7.83
C LYS A 37 11.40 -4.23 6.73
N ILE A 38 10.71 -3.42 5.93
CA ILE A 38 9.91 -3.87 4.79
C ILE A 38 10.84 -4.08 3.59
N LYS A 39 10.59 -5.14 2.82
CA LYS A 39 11.30 -5.37 1.55
C LYS A 39 10.74 -4.43 0.48
N LEU A 40 11.35 -3.26 0.33
CA LEU A 40 10.98 -2.27 -0.68
C LEU A 40 11.87 -2.43 -1.92
N ASN A 41 11.27 -2.31 -3.11
CA ASN A 41 11.96 -2.36 -4.40
C ASN A 41 11.47 -1.19 -5.29
N GLY A 42 12.19 -0.94 -6.38
CA GLY A 42 11.80 0.03 -7.40
C GLY A 42 11.54 1.43 -6.87
N GLU A 43 10.40 2.01 -7.23
CA GLU A 43 10.01 3.36 -6.82
C GLU A 43 9.78 3.49 -5.31
N SER A 44 9.18 2.48 -4.68
CA SER A 44 8.96 2.48 -3.22
C SER A 44 10.27 2.58 -2.45
N TYR A 45 11.33 1.92 -2.91
CA TYR A 45 12.67 2.03 -2.33
C TYR A 45 13.27 3.43 -2.52
N ASN A 46 13.07 4.04 -3.70
CA ASN A 46 13.55 5.40 -3.98
C ASN A 46 12.83 6.43 -3.09
N HIS A 47 11.51 6.32 -2.93
CA HIS A 47 10.73 7.18 -2.05
C HIS A 47 11.17 7.02 -0.59
N PHE A 48 11.38 5.80 -0.12
CA PHE A 48 11.90 5.55 1.23
C PHE A 48 13.24 6.24 1.47
N ASN A 49 14.20 6.13 0.52
CA ASN A 49 15.49 6.80 0.64
C ASN A 49 15.35 8.33 0.67
N GLN A 50 14.46 8.90 -0.15
CA GLN A 50 14.16 10.32 -0.12
C GLN A 50 13.63 10.74 1.27
N TYR A 51 12.65 10.04 1.84
CA TYR A 51 12.12 10.34 3.17
C TYR A 51 13.19 10.21 4.26
N LYS A 52 14.05 9.21 4.15
CA LYS A 52 15.20 9.02 5.06
C LYS A 52 16.18 10.20 4.98
N ASP A 53 16.48 10.67 3.79
CA ASP A 53 17.39 11.81 3.60
C ASP A 53 16.78 13.10 4.14
N GLU A 54 15.48 13.34 3.90
CA GLU A 54 14.75 14.48 4.46
C GLU A 54 14.73 14.43 5.99
N TYR A 55 14.43 13.29 6.59
CA TYR A 55 14.50 13.07 8.03
C TYR A 55 15.90 13.40 8.57
N ASN A 56 16.95 12.82 7.97
CA ASN A 56 18.32 13.04 8.43
C ASN A 56 18.73 14.51 8.34
N LYS A 57 18.33 15.21 7.28
CA LYS A 57 18.58 16.64 7.11
C LYS A 57 17.93 17.46 8.23
N ILE A 58 16.67 17.18 8.55
CA ILE A 58 15.94 17.86 9.61
C ILE A 58 16.60 17.63 10.96
N PHE A 59 16.80 16.39 11.35
CA PHE A 59 17.24 16.04 12.70
C PHE A 59 18.73 16.32 12.95
N ASN A 60 19.57 16.20 11.93
CA ASN A 60 21.01 16.40 12.05
C ASN A 60 21.49 17.82 11.69
N THR A 61 20.63 18.63 11.06
CA THR A 61 21.05 19.95 10.57
C THR A 61 20.06 21.05 10.94
N GLU A 62 18.78 20.92 10.52
CA GLU A 62 17.83 22.05 10.64
C GLU A 62 17.44 22.33 12.09
N LEU A 63 17.06 21.30 12.87
CA LEU A 63 16.71 21.49 14.28
C LEU A 63 17.89 22.01 15.10
N LEU A 64 19.12 21.61 14.78
CA LEU A 64 20.33 22.14 15.44
C LEU A 64 20.59 23.61 15.07
N SER A 65 20.30 24.01 13.83
CA SER A 65 20.40 25.42 13.40
C SER A 65 19.35 26.25 14.13
N ILE A 66 18.12 25.81 14.18
CA ILE A 66 17.02 26.46 14.92
C ILE A 66 17.38 26.64 16.39
N GLN A 67 18.01 25.63 17.04
CA GLN A 67 18.45 25.76 18.43
C GLN A 67 19.49 26.89 18.59
N ARG A 68 20.47 26.97 17.71
CA ARG A 68 21.48 28.07 17.75
C ARG A 68 20.83 29.44 17.58
N ASP A 69 19.86 29.56 16.69
CA ASP A 69 19.15 30.81 16.44
C ASP A 69 18.24 31.18 17.62
N LEU A 70 17.63 30.23 18.30
CA LEU A 70 16.89 30.44 19.56
C LEU A 70 17.82 30.97 20.66
N ASP A 71 19.02 30.40 20.79
CA ASP A 71 20.01 30.85 21.79
C ASP A 71 20.50 32.28 21.46
N GLU A 72 20.64 32.60 20.17
CA GLU A 72 20.98 33.95 19.73
C GLU A 72 19.85 34.94 19.99
N ALA A 73 18.58 34.57 19.67
CA ALA A 73 17.42 35.40 19.97
C ALA A 73 17.31 35.70 21.48
N ARG A 74 17.60 34.72 22.32
CA ARG A 74 17.63 34.88 23.80
C ARG A 74 18.74 35.84 24.24
N ARG A 75 19.93 35.76 23.62
CA ARG A 75 21.04 36.74 23.87
C ARG A 75 20.65 38.16 23.47
N TYR A 76 20.02 38.35 22.30
CA TYR A 76 19.53 39.65 21.86
C TYR A 76 18.47 40.21 22.83
N ALA A 77 17.50 39.41 23.23
CA ALA A 77 16.48 39.83 24.19
C ALA A 77 17.09 40.22 25.54
N SER A 78 18.04 39.44 26.04
CA SER A 78 18.74 39.71 27.29
C SER A 78 19.56 41.02 27.22
N SER A 79 20.14 41.35 26.07
CA SER A 79 20.91 42.58 25.82
C SER A 79 20.04 43.76 25.39
N PHE A 80 18.69 43.67 25.53
CA PHE A 80 17.73 44.69 25.12
C PHE A 80 17.74 45.05 23.62
N LYS A 81 18.33 44.21 22.77
CA LYS A 81 18.21 44.30 21.30
C LYS A 81 16.89 43.69 20.84
N LEU A 82 15.77 44.24 21.31
CA LEU A 82 14.44 43.64 21.23
C LEU A 82 13.93 43.52 19.80
N LEU A 83 14.24 44.46 18.92
CA LEU A 83 13.84 44.38 17.50
C LEU A 83 14.55 43.24 16.79
N SER A 84 15.87 43.10 16.98
CA SER A 84 16.65 42.00 16.41
C SER A 84 16.21 40.65 16.93
N ALA A 85 15.93 40.54 18.22
CA ALA A 85 15.40 39.33 18.82
C ALA A 85 14.04 38.96 18.23
N ASN A 86 13.12 39.91 18.09
CA ASN A 86 11.80 39.66 17.52
C ASN A 86 11.86 39.25 16.03
N ALA A 87 12.73 39.88 15.25
CA ALA A 87 12.94 39.52 13.85
C ALA A 87 13.43 38.07 13.74
N LEU A 88 14.45 37.70 14.50
CA LEU A 88 15.01 36.34 14.50
C LEU A 88 13.97 35.29 14.96
N VAL A 89 13.18 35.60 15.98
CA VAL A 89 12.09 34.69 16.44
C VAL A 89 11.04 34.49 15.33
N THR A 90 10.73 35.51 14.56
CA THR A 90 9.81 35.41 13.43
C THR A 90 10.35 34.47 12.36
N ASP A 91 11.62 34.61 12.00
CA ASP A 91 12.30 33.73 11.04
C ASP A 91 12.32 32.27 11.53
N ILE A 92 12.62 32.06 12.82
CA ILE A 92 12.62 30.74 13.44
C ILE A 92 11.23 30.09 13.37
N ILE A 93 10.16 30.85 13.60
CA ILE A 93 8.77 30.33 13.51
C ILE A 93 8.46 29.89 12.09
N GLU A 94 8.89 30.61 11.08
CA GLU A 94 8.72 30.22 9.68
C GLU A 94 9.52 28.96 9.33
N ASP A 95 10.75 28.88 9.83
CA ASP A 95 11.60 27.69 9.64
C ASP A 95 11.00 26.46 10.30
N LEU A 96 10.52 26.56 11.54
CA LEU A 96 9.84 25.48 12.24
C LEU A 96 8.59 25.02 11.49
N LYS A 97 7.79 25.94 10.99
CA LYS A 97 6.60 25.62 10.21
C LYS A 97 6.93 24.82 8.95
N ARG A 98 8.00 25.22 8.23
CA ARG A 98 8.48 24.46 7.06
C ARG A 98 8.97 23.08 7.46
N THR A 99 9.75 22.98 8.52
CA THR A 99 10.26 21.72 9.05
C THR A 99 9.13 20.78 9.44
N GLU A 100 8.11 21.26 10.14
CA GLU A 100 6.93 20.50 10.52
C GLU A 100 6.18 19.99 9.30
N GLN A 101 5.98 20.80 8.26
CA GLN A 101 5.35 20.37 7.01
C GLN A 101 6.13 19.25 6.31
N VAL A 102 7.46 19.33 6.31
CA VAL A 102 8.29 18.26 5.72
C VAL A 102 8.18 16.98 6.53
N ILE A 103 8.20 17.07 7.86
CA ILE A 103 8.02 15.91 8.74
C ILE A 103 6.65 15.24 8.53
N ASP A 104 5.59 16.03 8.46
CA ASP A 104 4.25 15.53 8.18
C ASP A 104 4.17 14.80 6.83
N ASN A 105 4.85 15.33 5.81
CA ASN A 105 4.91 14.68 4.50
C ASN A 105 5.72 13.38 4.54
N VAL A 106 6.84 13.36 5.25
CA VAL A 106 7.65 12.15 5.46
C VAL A 106 6.83 11.09 6.18
N GLU A 107 6.15 11.45 7.27
CA GLU A 107 5.33 10.51 8.05
C GLU A 107 4.19 9.92 7.21
N LYS A 108 3.47 10.76 6.48
CA LYS A 108 2.41 10.31 5.56
C LYS A 108 2.96 9.39 4.47
N GLY A 109 4.10 9.74 3.88
CA GLY A 109 4.75 8.93 2.87
C GLY A 109 5.20 7.56 3.40
N LEU A 110 5.80 7.51 4.60
CA LEU A 110 6.20 6.26 5.24
C LEU A 110 4.98 5.39 5.55
N LEU A 111 3.89 5.98 6.08
CA LEU A 111 2.64 5.27 6.33
C LEU A 111 2.03 4.70 5.04
N GLN A 112 2.08 5.46 3.96
CA GLN A 112 1.61 5.00 2.66
C GLN A 112 2.42 3.79 2.17
N LEU A 113 3.76 3.81 2.28
CA LEU A 113 4.60 2.66 1.94
C LEU A 113 4.27 1.42 2.76
N GLN A 114 4.02 1.57 4.06
CA GLN A 114 3.61 0.48 4.95
C GLN A 114 2.23 -0.09 4.56
N THR A 115 1.29 0.77 4.24
CA THR A 115 -0.05 0.37 3.81
C THR A 115 -0.01 -0.41 2.51
N LEU A 116 0.71 0.09 1.51
CA LEU A 116 0.88 -0.59 0.21
C LEU A 116 1.53 -1.97 0.36
N ASP A 117 2.55 -2.10 1.20
CA ASP A 117 3.18 -3.40 1.48
C ASP A 117 2.20 -4.37 2.15
N SER A 118 1.40 -3.88 3.11
CA SER A 118 0.39 -4.70 3.78
C SER A 118 -0.72 -5.15 2.84
N GLU A 119 -1.25 -4.25 2.01
CA GLU A 119 -2.28 -4.55 1.02
C GLU A 119 -1.77 -5.55 -0.04
N HIS A 120 -0.53 -5.38 -0.47
CA HIS A 120 0.11 -6.31 -1.41
C HIS A 120 0.22 -7.72 -0.81
N ARG A 121 0.72 -7.85 0.41
CA ARG A 121 0.83 -9.17 1.09
C ARG A 121 -0.53 -9.83 1.25
N GLU A 122 -1.53 -9.08 1.66
CA GLU A 122 -2.90 -9.59 1.81
C GLU A 122 -3.46 -10.06 0.46
N ALA A 123 -3.24 -9.30 -0.63
CA ALA A 123 -3.67 -9.70 -1.97
C ALA A 123 -2.95 -10.99 -2.43
N VAL A 124 -1.64 -11.09 -2.23
CA VAL A 124 -0.85 -12.29 -2.53
C VAL A 124 -1.39 -13.50 -1.79
N ASP A 125 -1.54 -13.41 -0.45
CA ASP A 125 -2.01 -14.51 0.39
C ASP A 125 -3.42 -14.96 -0.01
N ASN A 126 -4.31 -14.02 -0.29
CA ASN A 126 -5.70 -14.30 -0.70
C ASN A 126 -5.75 -14.99 -2.07
N ILE A 127 -4.99 -14.50 -3.06
CA ILE A 127 -4.95 -15.10 -4.40
C ILE A 127 -4.34 -16.49 -4.34
N GLU A 128 -3.22 -16.68 -3.64
CA GLU A 128 -2.60 -18.00 -3.48
C GLU A 128 -3.54 -19.02 -2.84
N SER A 129 -4.25 -18.62 -1.78
CA SER A 129 -5.24 -19.47 -1.13
C SER A 129 -6.35 -19.86 -2.09
N THR A 130 -6.90 -18.87 -2.82
CA THR A 130 -7.98 -19.08 -3.78
C THR A 130 -7.54 -19.99 -4.94
N LEU A 131 -6.37 -19.75 -5.52
CA LEU A 131 -5.83 -20.58 -6.61
C LEU A 131 -5.57 -22.02 -6.14
N ARG A 132 -5.14 -22.20 -4.90
CA ARG A 132 -4.95 -23.53 -4.29
C ARG A 132 -6.28 -24.24 -4.10
N GLU A 133 -7.29 -23.56 -3.61
CA GLU A 133 -8.64 -24.09 -3.43
C GLU A 133 -9.28 -24.50 -4.77
N ILE A 134 -9.19 -23.64 -5.78
CA ILE A 134 -9.67 -23.93 -7.14
C ILE A 134 -8.96 -25.16 -7.71
N ASN A 135 -7.64 -25.24 -7.59
CA ASN A 135 -6.88 -26.39 -8.06
C ASN A 135 -7.30 -27.68 -7.36
N GLN A 136 -7.52 -27.65 -6.05
CA GLN A 136 -8.02 -28.80 -5.30
C GLN A 136 -9.43 -29.22 -5.75
N GLN A 137 -10.33 -28.26 -5.99
CA GLN A 137 -11.68 -28.53 -6.47
C GLN A 137 -11.66 -29.13 -7.88
N LEU A 138 -10.84 -28.59 -8.80
CA LEU A 138 -10.67 -29.15 -10.15
C LEU A 138 -10.19 -30.60 -10.10
N LEU A 139 -9.22 -30.91 -9.26
CA LEU A 139 -8.72 -32.28 -9.10
C LEU A 139 -9.78 -33.21 -8.48
N ALA A 140 -10.47 -32.76 -7.43
CA ALA A 140 -11.45 -33.55 -6.71
C ALA A 140 -12.73 -33.84 -7.55
N GLN A 141 -13.11 -32.88 -8.40
CA GLN A 141 -14.33 -32.94 -9.20
C GLN A 141 -14.07 -33.14 -10.70
N ASN A 142 -12.85 -33.50 -11.09
CA ASN A 142 -12.44 -33.66 -12.49
C ASN A 142 -13.45 -34.49 -13.30
N TYR A 143 -13.93 -35.57 -12.70
CA TYR A 143 -14.94 -36.44 -13.31
C TYR A 143 -16.25 -35.69 -13.66
N SER A 144 -16.66 -34.73 -12.85
CA SER A 144 -17.90 -33.94 -13.04
C SER A 144 -17.81 -32.95 -14.18
N PHE A 145 -16.60 -32.55 -14.58
CA PHE A 145 -16.36 -31.59 -15.66
C PHE A 145 -16.30 -32.25 -17.04
N GLY A 146 -16.10 -33.57 -17.10
CA GLY A 146 -16.01 -34.32 -18.34
C GLY A 146 -14.98 -33.74 -19.34
N PRO A 147 -15.36 -33.56 -20.62
CA PRO A 147 -14.41 -33.00 -21.63
C PRO A 147 -13.95 -31.57 -21.38
N SER A 148 -14.59 -30.84 -20.47
CA SER A 148 -14.25 -29.45 -20.16
C SER A 148 -13.14 -29.30 -19.12
N SER A 149 -12.71 -30.40 -18.49
CA SER A 149 -11.69 -30.40 -17.45
C SER A 149 -10.38 -29.76 -17.92
N GLU A 150 -9.88 -30.16 -19.08
CA GLU A 150 -8.64 -29.63 -19.68
C GLU A 150 -8.72 -28.10 -19.89
N LYS A 151 -9.85 -27.60 -20.39
CA LYS A 151 -10.05 -26.15 -20.60
C LYS A 151 -10.11 -25.35 -19.29
N LEU A 152 -10.65 -25.94 -18.22
CA LEU A 152 -10.67 -25.32 -16.90
C LEU A 152 -9.26 -25.27 -16.30
N GLU A 153 -8.47 -26.34 -16.50
CA GLU A 153 -7.06 -26.37 -16.09
C GLU A 153 -6.22 -25.34 -16.86
N ASP A 154 -6.41 -25.22 -18.17
CA ASP A 154 -5.76 -24.20 -19.00
C ASP A 154 -6.09 -22.78 -18.52
N LYS A 155 -7.38 -22.54 -18.20
CA LYS A 155 -7.79 -21.23 -17.67
C LYS A 155 -7.15 -20.95 -16.31
N LEU A 156 -7.06 -21.94 -15.41
CA LEU A 156 -6.36 -21.81 -14.14
C LEU A 156 -4.86 -21.51 -14.34
N ASN A 157 -4.21 -22.17 -15.28
CA ASN A 157 -2.81 -21.94 -15.59
C ASN A 157 -2.59 -20.52 -16.13
N SER A 158 -3.47 -20.03 -17.02
CA SER A 158 -3.41 -18.66 -17.49
C SER A 158 -3.57 -17.63 -16.35
N ILE A 159 -4.42 -17.91 -15.36
CA ILE A 159 -4.55 -17.04 -14.17
C ILE A 159 -3.25 -17.04 -13.36
N LYS A 160 -2.60 -18.19 -13.20
CA LYS A 160 -1.30 -18.28 -12.50
C LYS A 160 -0.20 -17.48 -13.20
N GLU A 161 -0.16 -17.47 -14.53
CA GLU A 161 0.78 -16.65 -15.29
C GLU A 161 0.57 -15.15 -15.03
N VAL A 162 -0.68 -14.69 -15.02
CA VAL A 162 -1.02 -13.29 -14.69
C VAL A 162 -0.70 -12.97 -13.24
N TYR A 163 -0.88 -13.92 -12.33
CA TYR A 163 -0.50 -13.77 -10.93
C TYR A 163 1.02 -13.61 -10.75
N ASP A 164 1.82 -14.39 -11.46
CA ASP A 164 3.29 -14.25 -11.43
C ASP A 164 3.72 -12.85 -11.92
N GLU A 165 3.07 -12.34 -12.99
CA GLU A 165 3.30 -10.97 -13.46
C GLU A 165 2.87 -9.91 -12.42
N PHE A 166 1.78 -10.14 -11.70
CA PHE A 166 1.31 -9.27 -10.62
C PHE A 166 2.35 -9.18 -9.50
N VAL A 167 2.87 -10.33 -9.05
CA VAL A 167 3.89 -10.37 -8.00
C VAL A 167 5.15 -9.62 -8.45
N GLU A 168 5.64 -9.87 -9.67
CA GLU A 168 6.82 -9.20 -10.21
C GLU A 168 6.60 -7.68 -10.34
N SER A 169 5.46 -7.25 -10.88
CA SER A 169 5.11 -5.84 -11.05
C SER A 169 5.03 -5.11 -9.71
N SER A 170 4.41 -5.75 -8.72
CA SER A 170 4.26 -5.21 -7.38
C SER A 170 5.60 -5.13 -6.63
N GLU A 171 6.45 -6.16 -6.75
CA GLU A 171 7.81 -6.12 -6.19
C GLU A 171 8.69 -5.04 -6.84
N ASN A 172 8.44 -4.69 -8.10
CA ASN A 172 9.14 -3.62 -8.81
C ASN A 172 8.58 -2.22 -8.52
N GLY A 173 7.45 -2.12 -7.78
CA GLY A 173 6.81 -0.86 -7.41
C GLY A 173 6.01 -0.22 -8.54
N ASP A 174 5.67 -0.97 -9.61
CA ASP A 174 4.79 -0.53 -10.70
C ASP A 174 3.32 -0.69 -10.27
N GLN A 175 2.85 0.29 -9.51
CA GLN A 175 1.53 0.25 -8.89
C GLN A 175 0.40 0.21 -9.91
N ASP A 176 0.48 1.03 -10.98
CA ASP A 176 -0.55 1.09 -12.02
C ASP A 176 -0.71 -0.26 -12.75
N LYS A 177 0.40 -0.93 -13.00
CA LYS A 177 0.39 -2.27 -13.62
C LYS A 177 -0.13 -3.31 -12.65
N SER A 178 0.31 -3.28 -11.39
CA SER A 178 -0.13 -4.21 -10.34
C SER A 178 -1.62 -4.15 -10.10
N GLU A 179 -2.23 -2.96 -10.01
CA GLU A 179 -3.67 -2.80 -9.84
C GLU A 179 -4.46 -3.40 -11.01
N LYS A 180 -4.03 -3.15 -12.25
CA LYS A 180 -4.68 -3.72 -13.44
C LYS A 180 -4.60 -5.24 -13.48
N LEU A 181 -3.43 -5.79 -13.12
CA LEU A 181 -3.25 -7.24 -13.07
C LEU A 181 -4.09 -7.87 -11.95
N LEU A 182 -4.20 -7.22 -10.79
CA LEU A 182 -5.04 -7.67 -9.68
C LEU A 182 -6.52 -7.70 -10.07
N ASP A 183 -7.01 -6.66 -10.75
CA ASP A 183 -8.38 -6.63 -11.27
C ASP A 183 -8.60 -7.74 -12.30
N GLN A 184 -7.66 -7.96 -13.21
CA GLN A 184 -7.73 -9.03 -14.20
C GLN A 184 -7.77 -10.42 -13.53
N ILE A 185 -6.96 -10.66 -12.51
CA ILE A 185 -6.95 -11.90 -11.75
C ILE A 185 -8.30 -12.13 -11.10
N ASN A 186 -8.84 -11.13 -10.40
CA ASN A 186 -10.12 -11.23 -9.70
C ASN A 186 -11.27 -11.55 -10.66
N VAL A 187 -11.35 -10.88 -11.82
CA VAL A 187 -12.34 -11.18 -12.86
C VAL A 187 -12.17 -12.60 -13.39
N SER A 188 -10.95 -13.02 -13.68
CA SER A 188 -10.67 -14.34 -14.23
C SER A 188 -10.96 -15.47 -13.24
N ILE A 189 -10.69 -15.26 -11.95
CA ILE A 189 -11.06 -16.20 -10.87
C ILE A 189 -12.58 -16.34 -10.78
N GLN A 190 -13.31 -15.21 -10.82
CA GLN A 190 -14.78 -15.24 -10.77
C GLN A 190 -15.37 -15.99 -11.96
N GLU A 191 -14.86 -15.72 -13.17
CA GLU A 191 -15.29 -16.45 -14.38
C GLU A 191 -15.01 -17.96 -14.28
N LEU A 192 -13.84 -18.34 -13.74
CA LEU A 192 -13.49 -19.74 -13.57
C LEU A 192 -14.40 -20.43 -12.54
N ASP A 193 -14.68 -19.78 -11.41
CA ASP A 193 -15.59 -20.27 -10.38
C ASP A 193 -17.01 -20.43 -10.92
N ASP A 194 -17.51 -19.48 -11.70
CA ASP A 194 -18.83 -19.57 -12.33
C ASP A 194 -18.91 -20.73 -13.33
N LEU A 195 -17.86 -20.96 -14.14
CA LEU A 195 -17.78 -22.12 -15.03
C LEU A 195 -17.75 -23.43 -14.27
N MET A 196 -16.99 -23.51 -13.17
CA MET A 196 -16.91 -24.70 -12.34
C MET A 196 -18.25 -25.06 -11.67
N LYS A 197 -19.09 -24.07 -11.38
CA LYS A 197 -20.46 -24.28 -10.87
C LYS A 197 -21.44 -24.72 -11.97
N LEU A 198 -21.33 -24.13 -13.15
CA LEU A 198 -22.28 -24.37 -14.26
C LEU A 198 -22.03 -25.68 -15.01
N ILE A 199 -20.78 -26.04 -15.27
CA ILE A 199 -20.42 -27.17 -16.13
C ILE A 199 -20.91 -28.51 -15.62
N PRO A 200 -20.80 -28.87 -14.33
CA PRO A 200 -21.25 -30.17 -13.81
C PRO A 200 -22.74 -30.42 -14.07
N ASP A 201 -23.59 -29.43 -13.82
CA ASP A 201 -25.03 -29.54 -14.01
C ASP A 201 -25.39 -29.71 -15.50
N THR A 202 -24.75 -28.91 -16.35
CA THR A 202 -24.91 -28.94 -17.82
C THR A 202 -24.43 -30.27 -18.38
N TYR A 203 -23.28 -30.77 -17.95
CA TYR A 203 -22.73 -32.03 -18.39
C TYR A 203 -23.59 -33.22 -17.92
N ALA A 204 -24.06 -33.18 -16.68
CA ALA A 204 -24.96 -34.22 -16.16
C ALA A 204 -26.32 -34.27 -16.91
N ALA A 205 -26.88 -33.09 -17.25
CA ALA A 205 -28.10 -32.97 -18.03
C ALA A 205 -27.91 -33.55 -19.44
N LEU A 206 -26.87 -33.15 -20.15
CA LEU A 206 -26.56 -33.65 -21.48
C LEU A 206 -26.28 -35.17 -21.50
N SER A 207 -25.54 -35.65 -20.52
CA SER A 207 -25.19 -37.09 -20.44
C SER A 207 -26.40 -38.01 -20.17
N LYS A 208 -27.47 -37.48 -19.59
CA LYS A 208 -28.71 -38.22 -19.36
C LYS A 208 -29.73 -38.06 -20.49
N GLU A 209 -29.84 -36.85 -21.02
CA GLU A 209 -30.90 -36.52 -22.00
C GLU A 209 -30.57 -37.08 -23.38
N PHE A 210 -29.32 -37.02 -23.85
CA PHE A 210 -28.92 -37.51 -25.18
C PHE A 210 -29.18 -39.00 -25.38
N PRO A 211 -28.77 -39.93 -24.49
CA PRO A 211 -29.08 -41.34 -24.65
C PRO A 211 -30.58 -41.62 -24.67
N ARG A 212 -31.36 -40.89 -23.86
CA ARG A 212 -32.82 -41.07 -23.77
C ARG A 212 -33.52 -40.65 -25.06
N GLN A 213 -33.10 -39.52 -25.67
CA GLN A 213 -33.64 -39.06 -26.96
C GLN A 213 -33.29 -40.03 -28.11
N LEU A 214 -32.06 -40.56 -28.11
CA LEU A 214 -31.66 -41.59 -29.07
C LEU A 214 -32.49 -42.86 -28.93
N ASP A 215 -32.75 -43.35 -27.71
CA ASP A 215 -33.59 -44.49 -27.43
C ASP A 215 -35.07 -44.25 -27.87
N GLU A 216 -35.59 -43.05 -27.68
CA GLU A 216 -36.94 -42.67 -28.11
C GLU A 216 -37.05 -42.63 -29.64
N ILE A 217 -36.01 -42.14 -30.35
CA ILE A 217 -35.95 -42.14 -31.83
C ILE A 217 -35.88 -43.57 -32.35
N ASP A 218 -35.03 -44.42 -31.80
CA ASP A 218 -34.90 -45.82 -32.20
C ASP A 218 -36.20 -46.61 -31.99
N ARG A 219 -36.89 -46.41 -30.89
CA ARG A 219 -38.20 -47.02 -30.61
C ARG A 219 -39.28 -46.48 -31.54
N GLY A 220 -39.25 -45.19 -31.87
CA GLY A 220 -40.15 -44.58 -32.83
C GLY A 220 -39.97 -45.16 -34.24
N HIS A 221 -38.77 -45.45 -34.68
CA HIS A 221 -38.46 -46.10 -35.94
C HIS A 221 -38.88 -47.57 -35.97
N SER A 222 -38.73 -48.28 -34.87
CA SER A 222 -39.09 -49.70 -34.76
C SER A 222 -40.60 -49.94 -34.72
N THR A 223 -41.42 -48.93 -34.48
CA THR A 223 -42.90 -49.00 -34.47
C THR A 223 -43.56 -48.62 -35.80
N MET A 224 -42.77 -48.18 -36.80
CA MET A 224 -43.29 -47.83 -38.16
C MET A 224 -42.97 -48.87 -39.24
N ILE A 225 -42.47 -50.05 -38.88
CA ILE A 225 -42.29 -51.20 -39.73
C ILE A 225 -43.25 -52.32 -39.28
#